data_5f649c590f6a461b898d6d98bc4425f9
#
_entry.id   5f649c590f6a461b898d6d98bc4425f9
#
_cell.length_a   1.000
_cell.length_b   1.000
_cell.length_c   1.000
_cell.angle_alpha   90.00
_cell.angle_beta   90.00
_cell.angle_gamma   90.00
#
_symmetry.space_group_name_H-M   'P 1'
#
loop_
_entity.id
_entity.type
_entity.pdbx_description
1 polymer ?
#
loop_
_entity_poly.entity_id
_entity_poly.type
_entity_poly.pdbx_seq_one_letter_code
_entity_poly.pdbx_strand_id
1 'polypeptide(L)'
;MSRPVLHKPEQVTAPAELAGAEDPAPRSGSVGEHINSYFTRVRAGDMGSLPAFGGLVVLVAFFWAVHPSFGSLGNLSDLIKQSSPTICLAMGLVFVLLLGEIDLAAGTAAGVCACVMTRLSVGYEVHWSVAILGALGCGIVIGVLTGILCAKVRIPSFVVTLALFLAFQGVSLMIVNNGPGQTGNVSLADSFLGSIYNGQMDAWAGWVVAAVVVLVYAAVKVSTFVRRQRAGLITDPAAVLLVKVGSLAVASAVVVYLLNQNRALNKAGSIANVNGHLVKVPGQKLLGVPWVVLLIVLLFGGLTFLSPAPGTDVTSTPPAATPRRHGVPASRSTGSGSRSS
;
A
#
# COMPACT_ATOMS: atom_id res chain seq x y z
N MET A 1 84.97 -1.77 -0.67
CA MET A 1 84.14 -2.92 -0.24
C MET A 1 83.05 -2.46 0.70
N SER A 2 81.90 -2.09 0.18
CA SER A 2 80.73 -1.72 0.96
C SER A 2 79.54 -2.50 0.42
N ARG A 3 78.98 -3.38 1.28
CA ARG A 3 77.84 -4.20 0.94
C ARG A 3 76.56 -3.37 0.89
N PRO A 4 75.63 -3.57 -0.07
CA PRO A 4 74.34 -2.90 -0.07
C PRO A 4 73.45 -3.52 0.99
N VAL A 5 72.80 -2.69 1.80
CA VAL A 5 71.80 -3.06 2.76
C VAL A 5 70.50 -3.36 2.03
N LEU A 6 70.10 -4.61 2.10
CA LEU A 6 68.78 -5.08 1.61
C LEU A 6 67.69 -4.48 2.51
N HIS A 7 66.94 -3.53 1.99
CA HIS A 7 65.69 -3.13 2.61
C HIS A 7 64.67 -4.29 2.55
N LYS A 8 64.33 -4.78 3.71
CA LYS A 8 63.21 -5.72 3.94
C LYS A 8 61.91 -4.99 3.59
N PRO A 9 61.02 -5.56 2.79
CA PRO A 9 59.74 -4.89 2.56
C PRO A 9 58.95 -4.83 3.85
N GLU A 10 58.59 -3.63 4.21
CA GLU A 10 57.69 -3.31 5.31
C GLU A 10 56.35 -3.98 5.07
N GLN A 11 56.00 -4.94 5.90
CA GLN A 11 54.67 -5.56 5.91
C GLN A 11 53.69 -4.46 6.33
N VAL A 12 52.95 -3.93 5.34
CA VAL A 12 51.77 -3.12 5.58
C VAL A 12 50.77 -4.04 6.30
N THR A 13 50.80 -4.01 7.63
CA THR A 13 49.73 -4.57 8.44
C THR A 13 48.49 -3.76 8.17
N ALA A 14 47.55 -4.34 7.39
CA ALA A 14 46.21 -3.81 7.27
C ALA A 14 45.64 -3.58 8.69
N PRO A 15 44.96 -2.46 8.93
CA PRO A 15 44.38 -2.20 10.24
C PRO A 15 43.43 -3.35 10.60
N ALA A 16 43.67 -4.02 11.69
CA ALA A 16 42.84 -5.11 12.25
C ALA A 16 41.45 -4.61 12.73
N GLU A 17 41.08 -3.40 12.37
CA GLU A 17 39.87 -2.72 12.84
C GLU A 17 38.65 -2.91 11.91
N LEU A 18 38.80 -3.56 10.73
CA LEU A 18 37.70 -3.87 9.82
C LEU A 18 37.18 -5.32 9.92
N ALA A 19 37.73 -6.11 10.80
CA ALA A 19 37.31 -7.51 10.96
C ALA A 19 36.36 -7.76 12.16
N GLY A 20 35.67 -6.74 12.65
CA GLY A 20 34.86 -6.83 13.86
C GLY A 20 33.46 -6.27 13.81
N ALA A 21 32.96 -5.85 12.67
CA ALA A 21 31.54 -5.53 12.50
C ALA A 21 30.80 -6.75 11.93
N GLU A 22 30.83 -7.88 12.62
CA GLU A 22 29.77 -8.87 12.49
C GLU A 22 28.50 -8.16 13.00
N ASP A 23 27.59 -7.86 12.08
CA ASP A 23 26.23 -7.50 12.41
C ASP A 23 25.74 -8.54 13.44
N PRO A 24 25.38 -8.15 14.67
CA PRO A 24 24.95 -9.12 15.66
C PRO A 24 23.72 -9.81 15.10
N ALA A 25 23.88 -11.10 14.79
CA ALA A 25 22.77 -11.95 14.38
C ALA A 25 21.59 -11.66 15.32
N PRO A 26 20.37 -11.45 14.80
CA PRO A 26 19.24 -11.08 15.61
C PRO A 26 18.98 -12.18 16.64
N ARG A 27 19.46 -11.93 17.86
CA ARG A 27 19.17 -12.79 19.01
C ARG A 27 17.67 -12.74 19.21
N SER A 28 17.05 -13.84 19.57
CA SER A 28 15.66 -13.93 20.01
C SER A 28 15.45 -13.03 21.24
N GLY A 29 15.33 -11.73 20.99
CA GLY A 29 15.21 -10.72 22.03
C GLY A 29 13.81 -10.69 22.64
N SER A 30 13.73 -10.36 23.91
CA SER A 30 12.45 -10.09 24.57
C SER A 30 11.73 -8.90 23.88
N VAL A 31 10.42 -8.78 24.08
CA VAL A 31 9.64 -7.64 23.56
C VAL A 31 10.28 -6.30 23.95
N GLY A 32 10.88 -6.23 25.17
CA GLY A 32 11.61 -5.06 25.65
C GLY A 32 12.84 -4.71 24.81
N GLU A 33 13.59 -5.71 24.33
CA GLU A 33 14.75 -5.47 23.44
C GLU A 33 14.32 -4.97 22.06
N HIS A 34 13.19 -5.47 21.53
CA HIS A 34 12.61 -4.96 20.28
C HIS A 34 12.19 -3.49 20.41
N ILE A 35 11.57 -3.13 21.52
CA ILE A 35 11.18 -1.75 21.83
C ILE A 35 12.43 -0.87 21.97
N ASN A 36 13.44 -1.32 22.70
CA ASN A 36 14.68 -0.56 22.91
C ASN A 36 15.47 -0.38 21.60
N SER A 37 15.55 -1.42 20.76
CA SER A 37 16.18 -1.34 19.44
C SER A 37 15.44 -0.37 18.52
N TYR A 38 14.11 -0.30 18.61
CA TYR A 38 13.31 0.67 17.86
C TYR A 38 13.63 2.12 18.31
N PHE A 39 13.65 2.38 19.62
CA PHE A 39 14.02 3.70 20.14
C PHE A 39 15.45 4.10 19.78
N THR A 40 16.36 3.14 19.76
CA THR A 40 17.76 3.40 19.37
C THR A 40 17.88 3.78 17.90
N ARG A 41 17.13 3.13 17.00
CA ARG A 41 17.04 3.50 15.57
C ARG A 41 16.45 4.89 15.38
N VAL A 42 15.35 5.18 16.09
CA VAL A 42 14.73 6.53 16.05
C VAL A 42 15.71 7.61 16.49
N ARG A 43 16.50 7.37 17.56
CA ARG A 43 17.56 8.28 18.01
C ARG A 43 18.72 8.40 17.01
N ALA A 44 18.99 7.35 16.26
CA ALA A 44 20.01 7.35 15.20
C ALA A 44 19.55 8.06 13.92
N GLY A 45 18.32 8.61 13.89
CA GLY A 45 17.77 9.35 12.74
C GLY A 45 16.92 8.52 11.79
N ASP A 46 16.82 7.21 11.99
CA ASP A 46 15.91 6.34 11.23
C ASP A 46 14.50 6.40 11.85
N MET A 47 13.79 7.47 11.54
CA MET A 47 12.45 7.73 12.09
C MET A 47 11.35 6.89 11.41
N GLY A 48 11.65 6.23 10.29
CA GLY A 48 10.68 5.42 9.55
C GLY A 48 9.36 6.15 9.30
N SER A 49 8.23 5.57 9.72
CA SER A 49 6.89 6.15 9.55
C SER A 49 6.45 7.12 10.67
N LEU A 50 7.27 7.36 11.72
CA LEU A 50 6.90 8.20 12.86
C LEU A 50 6.51 9.65 12.48
N PRO A 51 7.23 10.35 11.57
CA PRO A 51 6.85 11.71 11.19
C PRO A 51 5.47 11.75 10.52
N ALA A 52 5.15 10.76 9.68
CA ALA A 52 3.85 10.65 9.02
C ALA A 52 2.73 10.41 10.03
N PHE A 53 2.96 9.51 11.00
CA PHE A 53 2.01 9.24 12.07
C PHE A 53 1.82 10.46 12.99
N GLY A 54 2.92 11.12 13.36
CA GLY A 54 2.88 12.35 14.15
C GLY A 54 2.13 13.46 13.44
N GLY A 55 2.39 13.67 12.14
CA GLY A 55 1.64 14.60 11.30
C GLY A 55 0.15 14.29 11.25
N LEU A 56 -0.21 13.01 11.10
CA LEU A 56 -1.61 12.58 11.12
C LEU A 56 -2.29 12.91 12.47
N VAL A 57 -1.63 12.62 13.59
CA VAL A 57 -2.18 12.91 14.94
C VAL A 57 -2.40 14.42 15.12
N VAL A 58 -1.43 15.24 14.71
CA VAL A 58 -1.56 16.70 14.78
C VAL A 58 -2.72 17.19 13.91
N LEU A 59 -2.87 16.64 12.71
CA LEU A 59 -3.93 17.01 11.78
C LEU A 59 -5.32 16.64 12.33
N VAL A 60 -5.46 15.42 12.86
CA VAL A 60 -6.69 14.96 13.51
C VAL A 60 -7.04 15.84 14.72
N ALA A 61 -6.07 16.14 15.58
CA ALA A 61 -6.27 16.99 16.74
C ALA A 61 -6.68 18.42 16.35
N PHE A 62 -6.04 18.97 15.31
CA PHE A 62 -6.37 20.29 14.77
C PHE A 62 -7.82 20.35 14.26
N PHE A 63 -8.22 19.43 13.41
CA PHE A 63 -9.57 19.43 12.86
C PHE A 63 -10.64 19.16 13.93
N TRP A 64 -10.33 18.33 14.92
CA TRP A 64 -11.25 18.10 16.04
C TRP A 64 -11.42 19.36 16.92
N ALA A 65 -10.34 20.13 17.12
CA ALA A 65 -10.40 21.39 17.87
C ALA A 65 -11.21 22.47 17.13
N VAL A 66 -11.06 22.54 15.80
CA VAL A 66 -11.75 23.55 14.95
C VAL A 66 -13.21 23.19 14.72
N HIS A 67 -13.51 21.90 14.51
CA HIS A 67 -14.86 21.40 14.25
C HIS A 67 -15.20 20.20 15.15
N PRO A 68 -15.98 20.38 16.21
CA PRO A 68 -16.38 19.28 17.10
C PRO A 68 -17.07 18.12 16.39
N SER A 69 -17.79 18.40 15.27
CA SER A 69 -18.41 17.37 14.43
C SER A 69 -17.41 16.44 13.75
N PHE A 70 -16.13 16.86 13.63
CA PHE A 70 -15.09 16.03 13.01
C PHE A 70 -14.89 14.70 13.73
N GLY A 71 -14.95 14.69 15.07
CA GLY A 71 -14.87 13.48 15.89
C GLY A 71 -16.17 12.67 15.98
N SER A 72 -17.22 13.06 15.24
CA SER A 72 -18.47 12.31 15.27
C SER A 72 -18.36 10.95 14.58
N LEU A 73 -19.13 9.97 15.07
CA LEU A 73 -19.17 8.63 14.49
C LEU A 73 -19.70 8.62 13.05
N GLY A 74 -20.58 9.58 12.72
CA GLY A 74 -21.05 9.79 11.35
C GLY A 74 -19.89 10.16 10.41
N ASN A 75 -19.13 11.19 10.79
CA ASN A 75 -17.96 11.60 10.01
C ASN A 75 -16.91 10.50 9.90
N LEU A 76 -16.67 9.70 10.94
CA LEU A 76 -15.78 8.54 10.88
C LEU A 76 -16.21 7.53 9.79
N SER A 77 -17.51 7.22 9.74
CA SER A 77 -18.07 6.36 8.69
C SER A 77 -17.91 6.94 7.29
N ASP A 78 -18.12 8.24 7.14
CA ASP A 78 -18.00 8.92 5.86
C ASP A 78 -16.54 9.04 5.41
N LEU A 79 -15.59 9.25 6.33
CA LEU A 79 -14.15 9.19 6.06
C LEU A 79 -13.74 7.82 5.52
N ILE A 80 -14.26 6.73 6.10
CA ILE A 80 -13.99 5.37 5.62
C ILE A 80 -14.51 5.19 4.19
N LYS A 81 -15.74 5.65 3.91
CA LYS A 81 -16.30 5.58 2.55
C LYS A 81 -15.50 6.42 1.56
N GLN A 82 -15.16 7.66 1.91
CA GLN A 82 -14.43 8.58 1.05
C GLN A 82 -12.98 8.13 0.79
N SER A 83 -12.33 7.49 1.75
CA SER A 83 -10.98 6.96 1.58
C SER A 83 -10.93 5.67 0.76
N SER A 84 -12.06 4.97 0.61
CA SER A 84 -12.10 3.65 -0.05
C SER A 84 -11.59 3.63 -1.49
N PRO A 85 -11.94 4.59 -2.37
CA PRO A 85 -11.39 4.62 -3.72
C PRO A 85 -9.87 4.82 -3.73
N THR A 86 -9.38 5.67 -2.85
CA THR A 86 -7.93 5.93 -2.72
C THR A 86 -7.18 4.69 -2.23
N ILE A 87 -7.76 3.94 -1.28
CA ILE A 87 -7.19 2.67 -0.80
C ILE A 87 -7.14 1.65 -1.94
N CYS A 88 -8.22 1.48 -2.70
CA CYS A 88 -8.25 0.57 -3.86
C CYS A 88 -7.21 0.97 -4.92
N LEU A 89 -7.08 2.27 -5.20
CA LEU A 89 -6.08 2.80 -6.12
C LEU A 89 -4.66 2.53 -5.63
N ALA A 90 -4.39 2.80 -4.36
CA ALA A 90 -3.09 2.55 -3.74
C ALA A 90 -2.69 1.07 -3.81
N MET A 91 -3.63 0.15 -3.58
CA MET A 91 -3.38 -1.29 -3.74
C MET A 91 -2.97 -1.65 -5.18
N GLY A 92 -3.61 -1.07 -6.19
CA GLY A 92 -3.22 -1.25 -7.60
C GLY A 92 -1.84 -0.68 -7.89
N LEU A 93 -1.52 0.51 -7.37
CA LEU A 93 -0.23 1.17 -7.56
C LEU A 93 0.95 0.40 -6.96
N VAL A 94 0.73 -0.43 -5.93
CA VAL A 94 1.79 -1.29 -5.37
C VAL A 94 2.38 -2.19 -6.46
N PHE A 95 1.56 -2.75 -7.37
CA PHE A 95 2.06 -3.61 -8.45
C PHE A 95 2.88 -2.83 -9.47
N VAL A 96 2.50 -1.58 -9.77
CA VAL A 96 3.27 -0.70 -10.66
C VAL A 96 4.62 -0.36 -10.05
N LEU A 97 4.64 -0.05 -8.75
CA LEU A 97 5.89 0.22 -8.02
C LEU A 97 6.81 -1.01 -7.93
N LEU A 98 6.24 -2.23 -7.82
CA LEU A 98 7.03 -3.47 -7.84
C LEU A 98 7.71 -3.71 -9.21
N LEU A 99 7.17 -3.16 -10.31
CA LEU A 99 7.81 -3.15 -11.62
C LEU A 99 8.91 -2.08 -11.75
N GLY A 100 9.07 -1.21 -10.74
CA GLY A 100 10.00 -0.07 -10.77
C GLY A 100 9.50 1.11 -11.59
N GLU A 101 8.20 1.13 -11.94
CA GLU A 101 7.58 2.16 -12.76
C GLU A 101 6.78 3.15 -11.89
N ILE A 102 6.58 4.38 -12.41
CA ILE A 102 5.81 5.43 -11.74
C ILE A 102 4.57 5.73 -12.58
N ASP A 103 3.38 5.60 -11.98
CA ASP A 103 2.12 5.93 -12.63
C ASP A 103 1.48 7.17 -11.99
N LEU A 104 1.56 8.30 -12.69
CA LEU A 104 0.93 9.56 -12.30
C LEU A 104 -0.51 9.67 -12.81
N ALA A 105 -0.91 8.84 -13.79
CA ALA A 105 -2.23 8.88 -14.40
C ALA A 105 -3.27 8.03 -13.67
N ALA A 106 -2.88 7.16 -12.74
CA ALA A 106 -3.76 6.18 -12.11
C ALA A 106 -5.05 6.80 -11.54
N GLY A 107 -4.95 7.95 -10.87
CA GLY A 107 -6.11 8.66 -10.32
C GLY A 107 -7.06 9.18 -11.40
N THR A 108 -6.55 9.79 -12.47
CA THR A 108 -7.36 10.31 -13.57
C THR A 108 -7.91 9.18 -14.45
N ALA A 109 -7.16 8.09 -14.62
CA ALA A 109 -7.64 6.87 -15.27
C ALA A 109 -8.84 6.26 -14.53
N ALA A 110 -8.75 6.16 -13.19
CA ALA A 110 -9.88 5.76 -12.35
C ALA A 110 -11.07 6.72 -12.52
N GLY A 111 -10.81 8.02 -12.64
CA GLY A 111 -11.84 9.03 -12.96
C GLY A 111 -12.53 8.76 -14.28
N VAL A 112 -11.80 8.46 -15.36
CA VAL A 112 -12.39 8.10 -16.68
C VAL A 112 -13.27 6.85 -16.55
N CYS A 113 -12.78 5.80 -15.87
CA CYS A 113 -13.54 4.58 -15.63
C CYS A 113 -14.84 4.86 -14.85
N ALA A 114 -14.78 5.71 -13.83
CA ALA A 114 -15.95 6.14 -13.08
C ALA A 114 -16.95 6.94 -13.95
N CYS A 115 -16.45 7.83 -14.81
CA CYS A 115 -17.29 8.55 -15.77
C CYS A 115 -17.99 7.60 -16.76
N VAL A 116 -17.28 6.59 -17.27
CA VAL A 116 -17.84 5.55 -18.14
C VAL A 116 -18.94 4.76 -17.41
N MET A 117 -18.66 4.30 -16.18
CA MET A 117 -19.64 3.57 -15.36
C MET A 117 -20.91 4.41 -15.13
N THR A 118 -20.73 5.65 -14.69
CA THR A 118 -21.83 6.58 -14.42
C THR A 118 -22.64 6.87 -15.68
N ARG A 119 -21.95 7.06 -16.80
CA ARG A 119 -22.58 7.30 -18.08
C ARG A 119 -23.44 6.12 -18.55
N LEU A 120 -22.91 4.92 -18.42
CA LEU A 120 -23.66 3.70 -18.75
C LEU A 120 -24.85 3.50 -17.81
N SER A 121 -24.66 3.66 -16.49
CA SER A 121 -25.70 3.42 -15.51
C SER A 121 -26.82 4.47 -15.52
N VAL A 122 -26.48 5.75 -15.58
CA VAL A 122 -27.47 6.85 -15.47
C VAL A 122 -27.85 7.42 -16.84
N GLY A 123 -26.88 7.57 -17.75
CA GLY A 123 -27.14 8.17 -19.06
C GLY A 123 -27.83 7.24 -20.05
N TYR A 124 -27.48 5.97 -20.02
CA TYR A 124 -28.07 4.94 -20.91
C TYR A 124 -28.96 3.95 -20.17
N GLU A 125 -29.14 4.12 -18.86
CA GLU A 125 -29.97 3.26 -18.00
C GLU A 125 -29.65 1.76 -18.13
N VAL A 126 -28.40 1.43 -18.43
CA VAL A 126 -27.95 0.06 -18.59
C VAL A 126 -27.88 -0.61 -17.21
N HIS A 127 -28.14 -1.90 -17.17
CA HIS A 127 -28.06 -2.68 -15.94
C HIS A 127 -26.71 -2.48 -15.24
N TRP A 128 -26.73 -2.33 -13.93
CA TRP A 128 -25.54 -2.00 -13.11
C TRP A 128 -24.32 -2.90 -13.36
N SER A 129 -24.53 -4.20 -13.61
CA SER A 129 -23.44 -5.15 -13.88
C SER A 129 -22.73 -4.84 -15.20
N VAL A 130 -23.46 -4.41 -16.24
CA VAL A 130 -22.89 -4.02 -17.53
C VAL A 130 -22.10 -2.71 -17.38
N ALA A 131 -22.59 -1.77 -16.57
CA ALA A 131 -21.88 -0.53 -16.27
C ALA A 131 -20.54 -0.80 -15.55
N ILE A 132 -20.51 -1.74 -14.58
CA ILE A 132 -19.26 -2.17 -13.92
C ILE A 132 -18.32 -2.84 -14.92
N LEU A 133 -18.81 -3.78 -15.74
CA LEU A 133 -17.99 -4.44 -16.75
C LEU A 133 -17.43 -3.45 -17.79
N GLY A 134 -18.22 -2.44 -18.18
CA GLY A 134 -17.78 -1.36 -19.07
C GLY A 134 -16.64 -0.54 -18.45
N ALA A 135 -16.75 -0.19 -17.17
CA ALA A 135 -15.71 0.53 -16.45
C ALA A 135 -14.42 -0.31 -16.30
N LEU A 136 -14.55 -1.60 -15.98
CA LEU A 136 -13.41 -2.52 -15.89
C LEU A 136 -12.74 -2.71 -17.26
N GLY A 137 -13.54 -2.87 -18.33
CA GLY A 137 -13.06 -2.93 -19.70
C GLY A 137 -12.29 -1.67 -20.10
N CYS A 138 -12.82 -0.50 -19.75
CA CYS A 138 -12.13 0.78 -19.95
C CYS A 138 -10.77 0.81 -19.22
N GLY A 139 -10.73 0.38 -17.96
CA GLY A 139 -9.50 0.30 -17.18
C GLY A 139 -8.46 -0.65 -17.80
N ILE A 140 -8.91 -1.81 -18.32
CA ILE A 140 -8.04 -2.75 -19.03
C ILE A 140 -7.45 -2.10 -20.29
N VAL A 141 -8.27 -1.43 -21.09
CA VAL A 141 -7.81 -0.73 -22.30
C VAL A 141 -6.78 0.33 -21.96
N ILE A 142 -7.04 1.15 -20.94
CA ILE A 142 -6.10 2.18 -20.46
C ILE A 142 -4.78 1.53 -20.01
N GLY A 143 -4.86 0.47 -19.20
CA GLY A 143 -3.68 -0.23 -18.69
C GLY A 143 -2.84 -0.87 -19.81
N VAL A 144 -3.50 -1.51 -20.78
CA VAL A 144 -2.81 -2.09 -21.96
C VAL A 144 -2.15 -1.00 -22.81
N LEU A 145 -2.83 0.13 -23.05
CA LEU A 145 -2.28 1.25 -23.79
C LEU A 145 -1.04 1.82 -23.09
N THR A 146 -1.13 2.09 -21.79
CA THR A 146 0.01 2.58 -21.00
C THR A 146 1.15 1.59 -21.00
N GLY A 147 0.86 0.30 -20.80
CA GLY A 147 1.86 -0.77 -20.80
C GLY A 147 2.57 -0.92 -22.15
N ILE A 148 1.86 -0.80 -23.27
CA ILE A 148 2.48 -0.83 -24.62
C ILE A 148 3.41 0.36 -24.81
N LEU A 149 3.00 1.56 -24.43
CA LEU A 149 3.83 2.77 -24.55
C LEU A 149 5.11 2.66 -23.72
N CYS A 150 5.03 2.15 -22.50
CA CYS A 150 6.20 1.97 -21.66
C CYS A 150 7.08 0.80 -22.10
N ALA A 151 6.51 -0.39 -22.34
CA ALA A 151 7.29 -1.60 -22.56
C ALA A 151 7.78 -1.76 -24.01
N LYS A 152 6.93 -1.46 -25.02
CA LYS A 152 7.30 -1.63 -26.45
C LYS A 152 7.93 -0.38 -27.05
N VAL A 153 7.33 0.79 -26.81
CA VAL A 153 7.85 2.05 -27.34
C VAL A 153 9.03 2.56 -26.50
N ARG A 154 9.19 2.02 -25.27
CA ARG A 154 10.29 2.34 -24.34
C ARG A 154 10.34 3.82 -23.94
N ILE A 155 9.19 4.46 -23.86
CA ILE A 155 9.09 5.81 -23.31
C ILE A 155 9.12 5.68 -21.77
N PRO A 156 9.88 6.53 -21.06
CA PRO A 156 9.87 6.51 -19.60
C PRO A 156 8.45 6.64 -19.03
N SER A 157 8.06 5.80 -18.08
CA SER A 157 6.69 5.72 -17.57
C SER A 157 6.16 7.03 -17.04
N PHE A 158 6.98 7.82 -16.35
CA PHE A 158 6.55 9.10 -15.81
C PHE A 158 6.15 10.10 -16.91
N VAL A 159 6.79 10.04 -18.11
CA VAL A 159 6.45 10.91 -19.25
C VAL A 159 5.11 10.49 -19.84
N VAL A 160 4.94 9.18 -20.06
CA VAL A 160 3.69 8.62 -20.58
C VAL A 160 2.53 8.93 -19.64
N THR A 161 2.69 8.65 -18.35
CA THR A 161 1.61 8.79 -17.37
C THR A 161 1.30 10.24 -17.07
N LEU A 162 2.28 11.17 -17.14
CA LEU A 162 2.03 12.60 -17.03
C LEU A 162 1.20 13.13 -18.22
N ALA A 163 1.52 12.70 -19.43
CA ALA A 163 0.73 13.06 -20.63
C ALA A 163 -0.69 12.50 -20.55
N LEU A 164 -0.84 11.23 -20.13
CA LEU A 164 -2.14 10.59 -19.94
C LEU A 164 -2.94 11.21 -18.80
N PHE A 165 -2.28 11.66 -17.73
CA PHE A 165 -2.93 12.41 -16.65
C PHE A 165 -3.71 13.63 -17.16
N LEU A 166 -3.08 14.43 -18.02
CA LEU A 166 -3.74 15.60 -18.61
C LEU A 166 -4.80 15.19 -19.64
N ALA A 167 -4.53 14.20 -20.48
CA ALA A 167 -5.47 13.71 -21.47
C ALA A 167 -6.74 13.15 -20.81
N PHE A 168 -6.61 12.35 -19.75
CA PHE A 168 -7.75 11.75 -19.06
C PHE A 168 -8.61 12.77 -18.31
N GLN A 169 -8.05 13.88 -17.85
CA GLN A 169 -8.86 15.00 -17.33
C GLN A 169 -9.79 15.56 -18.42
N GLY A 170 -9.26 15.80 -19.63
CA GLY A 170 -10.06 16.24 -20.76
C GLY A 170 -11.13 15.22 -21.16
N VAL A 171 -10.75 13.93 -21.24
CA VAL A 171 -11.69 12.84 -21.56
C VAL A 171 -12.80 12.73 -20.52
N SER A 172 -12.49 12.83 -19.22
CA SER A 172 -13.49 12.81 -18.15
C SER A 172 -14.51 13.94 -18.33
N LEU A 173 -14.04 15.17 -18.59
CA LEU A 173 -14.90 16.32 -18.82
C LEU A 173 -15.78 16.13 -20.08
N MET A 174 -15.23 15.58 -21.17
CA MET A 174 -16.00 15.28 -22.38
C MET A 174 -17.10 14.26 -22.12
N ILE A 175 -16.82 13.19 -21.36
CA ILE A 175 -17.82 12.17 -21.02
C ILE A 175 -18.95 12.76 -20.17
N VAL A 176 -18.62 13.58 -19.18
CA VAL A 176 -19.61 14.16 -18.24
C VAL A 176 -20.46 15.24 -18.92
N ASN A 177 -19.84 16.10 -19.77
CA ASN A 177 -20.54 17.24 -20.36
C ASN A 177 -21.39 16.89 -21.60
N ASN A 178 -21.06 15.79 -22.31
CA ASN A 178 -21.74 15.43 -23.56
C ASN A 178 -22.93 14.47 -23.37
N GLY A 179 -23.63 14.53 -22.25
CA GLY A 179 -24.68 13.58 -21.93
C GLY A 179 -26.05 14.13 -21.58
N PRO A 180 -27.09 13.28 -21.55
CA PRO A 180 -28.40 13.68 -21.03
C PRO A 180 -28.24 14.15 -19.57
N GLY A 181 -28.77 15.33 -19.26
CA GLY A 181 -28.65 15.92 -17.92
C GLY A 181 -27.41 16.82 -17.69
N GLN A 182 -26.86 17.42 -18.69
CA GLN A 182 -25.69 18.33 -18.80
C GLN A 182 -25.40 19.31 -17.65
N THR A 183 -25.38 18.83 -16.41
CA THR A 183 -25.11 19.69 -15.23
C THR A 183 -23.63 19.60 -14.78
N GLY A 184 -22.79 18.82 -15.49
CA GLY A 184 -21.41 18.57 -15.05
C GLY A 184 -21.30 17.72 -13.78
N ASN A 185 -22.41 17.37 -13.18
CA ASN A 185 -22.51 16.54 -11.98
C ASN A 185 -23.58 15.46 -12.20
N VAL A 186 -23.19 14.19 -12.08
CA VAL A 186 -24.11 13.05 -12.22
C VAL A 186 -24.17 12.32 -10.89
N SER A 187 -25.37 12.26 -10.29
CA SER A 187 -25.61 11.57 -9.04
C SER A 187 -25.95 10.10 -9.28
N LEU A 188 -25.25 9.22 -8.58
CA LEU A 188 -25.55 7.78 -8.51
C LEU A 188 -26.40 7.42 -7.28
N ALA A 189 -26.86 8.42 -6.50
CA ALA A 189 -27.51 8.17 -5.20
C ALA A 189 -28.74 7.24 -5.30
N ASP A 190 -29.54 7.41 -6.37
CA ASP A 190 -30.77 6.65 -6.59
C ASP A 190 -30.55 5.35 -7.38
N SER A 191 -29.30 5.05 -7.74
CA SER A 191 -28.94 3.82 -8.42
C SER A 191 -28.62 2.68 -7.45
N PHE A 192 -28.66 1.44 -7.96
CA PHE A 192 -28.22 0.28 -7.20
C PHE A 192 -26.77 0.41 -6.70
N LEU A 193 -25.89 1.02 -7.50
CA LEU A 193 -24.49 1.29 -7.13
C LEU A 193 -24.39 2.27 -5.97
N GLY A 194 -25.22 3.33 -5.99
CA GLY A 194 -25.35 4.27 -4.87
C GLY A 194 -25.87 3.61 -3.61
N SER A 195 -26.81 2.68 -3.74
CA SER A 195 -27.35 1.91 -2.60
C SER A 195 -26.27 1.02 -1.96
N ILE A 196 -25.39 0.39 -2.74
CA ILE A 196 -24.25 -0.38 -2.22
C ILE A 196 -23.24 0.54 -1.53
N TYR A 197 -22.88 1.66 -2.17
CA TYR A 197 -21.89 2.58 -1.61
C TYR A 197 -22.37 3.22 -0.30
N ASN A 198 -23.64 3.65 -0.24
CA ASN A 198 -24.22 4.26 0.94
C ASN A 198 -24.73 3.22 1.95
N GLY A 199 -24.92 1.97 1.53
CA GLY A 199 -25.47 0.90 2.34
C GLY A 199 -24.55 0.51 3.49
N GLN A 200 -25.19 -0.06 4.51
CA GLN A 200 -24.54 -0.56 5.72
C GLN A 200 -24.84 -2.05 5.85
N MET A 201 -23.87 -2.83 6.28
CA MET A 201 -24.08 -4.20 6.68
C MET A 201 -24.80 -4.25 8.04
N ASP A 202 -25.55 -5.32 8.27
CA ASP A 202 -26.07 -5.58 9.61
C ASP A 202 -24.96 -5.59 10.66
N ALA A 203 -25.30 -5.18 11.88
CA ALA A 203 -24.32 -5.04 12.97
C ALA A 203 -23.53 -6.33 13.22
N TRP A 204 -24.17 -7.50 13.12
CA TRP A 204 -23.53 -8.82 13.30
C TRP A 204 -22.56 -9.13 12.15
N ALA A 205 -22.89 -8.73 10.92
CA ALA A 205 -22.05 -9.00 9.74
C ALA A 205 -20.70 -8.28 9.83
N GLY A 206 -20.68 -7.06 10.38
CA GLY A 206 -19.43 -6.35 10.66
C GLY A 206 -18.49 -7.12 11.59
N TRP A 207 -19.04 -7.76 12.63
CA TRP A 207 -18.25 -8.61 13.53
C TRP A 207 -17.72 -9.86 12.85
N VAL A 208 -18.53 -10.49 11.99
CA VAL A 208 -18.10 -11.65 11.21
C VAL A 208 -16.94 -11.27 10.27
N VAL A 209 -17.04 -10.16 9.55
CA VAL A 209 -15.96 -9.68 8.67
C VAL A 209 -14.69 -9.43 9.46
N ALA A 210 -14.76 -8.74 10.60
CA ALA A 210 -13.61 -8.49 11.46
C ALA A 210 -12.98 -9.80 11.96
N ALA A 211 -13.81 -10.74 12.43
CA ALA A 211 -13.33 -12.05 12.90
C ALA A 211 -12.62 -12.82 11.77
N VAL A 212 -13.19 -12.85 10.57
CA VAL A 212 -12.58 -13.52 9.40
C VAL A 212 -11.22 -12.88 9.07
N VAL A 213 -11.13 -11.55 9.04
CA VAL A 213 -9.86 -10.85 8.77
C VAL A 213 -8.79 -11.21 9.80
N VAL A 214 -9.13 -11.17 11.08
CA VAL A 214 -8.20 -11.50 12.17
C VAL A 214 -7.79 -12.98 12.10
N LEU A 215 -8.73 -13.90 11.85
CA LEU A 215 -8.44 -15.33 11.76
C LEU A 215 -7.56 -15.65 10.55
N VAL A 216 -7.84 -15.08 9.38
CA VAL A 216 -7.00 -15.26 8.18
C VAL A 216 -5.60 -14.72 8.42
N TYR A 217 -5.48 -13.51 8.98
CA TYR A 217 -4.18 -12.93 9.32
C TYR A 217 -3.42 -13.81 10.32
N ALA A 218 -4.08 -14.26 11.39
CA ALA A 218 -3.50 -15.16 12.38
C ALA A 218 -3.05 -16.47 11.75
N ALA A 219 -3.89 -17.10 10.92
CA ALA A 219 -3.57 -18.36 10.24
C ALA A 219 -2.34 -18.23 9.32
N VAL A 220 -2.24 -17.15 8.54
CA VAL A 220 -1.08 -16.87 7.68
C VAL A 220 0.18 -16.67 8.52
N LYS A 221 0.11 -15.88 9.57
CA LYS A 221 1.27 -15.62 10.45
C LYS A 221 1.71 -16.85 11.23
N VAL A 222 0.76 -17.62 11.78
CA VAL A 222 1.05 -18.88 12.49
C VAL A 222 1.63 -19.92 11.53
N SER A 223 1.06 -20.08 10.33
CA SER A 223 1.59 -21.02 9.34
C SER A 223 3.02 -20.67 8.92
N THR A 224 3.31 -19.39 8.73
CA THR A 224 4.66 -18.90 8.42
C THR A 224 5.62 -19.14 9.59
N PHE A 225 5.18 -18.89 10.81
CA PHE A 225 5.95 -19.13 12.03
C PHE A 225 6.31 -20.62 12.17
N VAL A 226 5.32 -21.51 12.05
CA VAL A 226 5.53 -22.96 12.16
C VAL A 226 6.42 -23.49 11.03
N ARG A 227 6.26 -23.00 9.79
CA ARG A 227 7.13 -23.39 8.66
C ARG A 227 8.57 -23.00 8.90
N ARG A 228 8.83 -21.76 9.37
CA ARG A 228 10.18 -21.28 9.70
C ARG A 228 10.80 -22.07 10.84
N GLN A 229 10.04 -22.35 11.90
CA GLN A 229 10.49 -23.15 13.03
C GLN A 229 10.87 -24.58 12.61
N ARG A 230 10.03 -25.22 11.76
CA ARG A 230 10.34 -26.55 11.20
C ARG A 230 11.56 -26.57 10.29
N ALA A 231 11.86 -25.46 9.62
CA ALA A 231 13.05 -25.30 8.79
C ALA A 231 14.30 -24.93 9.60
N GLY A 232 14.24 -24.88 10.94
CA GLY A 232 15.38 -24.52 11.79
C GLY A 232 15.82 -23.05 11.68
N LEU A 233 14.98 -22.19 11.07
CA LEU A 233 15.28 -20.78 10.91
C LEU A 233 14.97 -20.01 12.20
N ILE A 234 15.74 -18.95 12.45
CA ILE A 234 15.48 -18.04 13.57
C ILE A 234 14.11 -17.40 13.38
N THR A 235 13.23 -17.57 14.37
CA THR A 235 11.88 -17.04 14.37
C THR A 235 11.74 -15.98 15.46
N ASP A 236 10.90 -14.96 15.19
CA ASP A 236 10.50 -14.00 16.22
C ASP A 236 9.88 -14.74 17.42
N PRO A 237 10.01 -14.23 18.65
CA PRO A 237 9.34 -14.82 19.80
C PRO A 237 7.82 -14.91 19.59
N ALA A 238 7.17 -15.96 20.07
CA ALA A 238 5.72 -16.13 19.99
C ALA A 238 4.95 -14.92 20.59
N ALA A 239 5.54 -14.24 21.57
CA ALA A 239 5.01 -13.02 22.17
C ALA A 239 4.83 -11.89 21.12
N VAL A 240 5.77 -11.73 20.20
CA VAL A 240 5.66 -10.71 19.11
C VAL A 240 4.52 -11.05 18.15
N LEU A 241 4.32 -12.34 17.87
CA LEU A 241 3.19 -12.79 17.06
C LEU A 241 1.86 -12.49 17.77
N LEU A 242 1.75 -12.78 19.06
CA LEU A 242 0.57 -12.49 19.86
C LEU A 242 0.27 -10.98 19.90
N VAL A 243 1.29 -10.15 20.06
CA VAL A 243 1.12 -8.68 20.04
C VAL A 243 0.62 -8.22 18.67
N LYS A 244 1.19 -8.71 17.57
CA LYS A 244 0.76 -8.33 16.19
C LYS A 244 -0.68 -8.75 15.91
N VAL A 245 -1.08 -9.98 16.26
CA VAL A 245 -2.44 -10.47 16.05
C VAL A 245 -3.42 -9.80 17.03
N GLY A 246 -3.02 -9.66 18.30
CA GLY A 246 -3.84 -9.04 19.33
C GLY A 246 -4.12 -7.55 19.05
N SER A 247 -3.13 -6.80 18.59
CA SER A 247 -3.31 -5.39 18.23
C SER A 247 -4.28 -5.23 17.05
N LEU A 248 -4.20 -6.10 16.03
CA LEU A 248 -5.15 -6.10 14.92
C LEU A 248 -6.56 -6.47 15.40
N ALA A 249 -6.68 -7.47 16.27
CA ALA A 249 -7.97 -7.89 16.84
C ALA A 249 -8.63 -6.77 17.65
N VAL A 250 -7.86 -6.10 18.51
CA VAL A 250 -8.36 -4.96 19.30
C VAL A 250 -8.74 -3.79 18.38
N ALA A 251 -7.89 -3.42 17.44
CA ALA A 251 -8.18 -2.32 16.51
C ALA A 251 -9.45 -2.58 15.69
N SER A 252 -9.59 -3.78 15.11
CA SER A 252 -10.78 -4.16 14.34
C SER A 252 -12.03 -4.20 15.21
N ALA A 253 -11.94 -4.71 16.45
CA ALA A 253 -13.05 -4.73 17.38
C ALA A 253 -13.51 -3.32 17.77
N VAL A 254 -12.57 -2.41 18.05
CA VAL A 254 -12.88 -1.00 18.34
C VAL A 254 -13.58 -0.33 17.15
N VAL A 255 -13.06 -0.52 15.93
CA VAL A 255 -13.66 0.06 14.71
C VAL A 255 -15.08 -0.47 14.52
N VAL A 256 -15.30 -1.78 14.59
CA VAL A 256 -16.64 -2.39 14.43
C VAL A 256 -17.58 -1.92 15.54
N TYR A 257 -17.10 -1.85 16.78
CA TYR A 257 -17.91 -1.34 17.91
C TYR A 257 -18.36 0.10 17.66
N LEU A 258 -17.45 0.99 17.26
CA LEU A 258 -17.76 2.39 16.97
C LEU A 258 -18.72 2.51 15.79
N LEU A 259 -18.53 1.72 14.73
CA LEU A 259 -19.40 1.73 13.55
C LEU A 259 -20.78 1.10 13.81
N ASN A 260 -20.92 0.28 14.83
CA ASN A 260 -22.21 -0.28 15.25
C ASN A 260 -23.00 0.63 16.21
N GLN A 261 -22.44 1.77 16.63
CA GLN A 261 -23.21 2.77 17.35
C GLN A 261 -24.17 3.50 16.41
N ASN A 262 -25.34 3.92 16.96
CA ASN A 262 -26.30 4.67 16.16
C ASN A 262 -25.73 6.05 15.78
N ARG A 263 -25.52 6.28 14.50
CA ARG A 263 -24.91 7.48 13.91
C ARG A 263 -25.92 8.41 13.26
N ALA A 264 -27.21 8.08 13.34
CA ALA A 264 -28.24 8.91 12.75
C ALA A 264 -28.23 10.31 13.36
N LEU A 265 -28.18 11.33 12.51
CA LEU A 265 -28.29 12.74 12.89
C LEU A 265 -29.68 13.03 13.43
N ASN A 266 -30.71 12.36 12.90
CA ASN A 266 -32.09 12.49 13.31
C ASN A 266 -32.41 11.40 14.35
N LYS A 267 -32.35 11.74 15.62
CA LYS A 267 -32.88 10.89 16.69
C LYS A 267 -34.40 10.80 16.56
N ALA A 268 -34.98 9.68 16.98
CA ALA A 268 -36.44 9.50 16.99
C ALA A 268 -37.12 10.70 17.65
N GLY A 269 -37.99 11.39 16.91
CA GLY A 269 -38.70 12.58 17.40
C GLY A 269 -38.13 13.93 16.94
N SER A 270 -37.07 13.96 16.11
CA SER A 270 -36.62 15.20 15.48
C SER A 270 -37.70 15.73 14.53
N ILE A 271 -37.91 17.04 14.53
CA ILE A 271 -38.86 17.72 13.65
C ILE A 271 -38.10 18.20 12.44
N ALA A 272 -38.43 17.71 11.23
CA ALA A 272 -37.93 18.23 9.99
C ALA A 272 -38.96 19.08 9.27
N ASN A 273 -38.52 20.17 8.66
CA ASN A 273 -39.40 20.99 7.81
C ASN A 273 -39.37 20.38 6.40
N VAL A 274 -40.47 19.73 6.01
CA VAL A 274 -40.66 19.16 4.68
C VAL A 274 -41.73 19.97 3.97
N ASN A 275 -41.35 20.70 2.94
CA ASN A 275 -42.26 21.56 2.16
C ASN A 275 -43.05 22.60 2.98
N GLY A 276 -42.41 23.19 4.01
CA GLY A 276 -43.06 24.19 4.86
C GLY A 276 -43.86 23.60 6.06
N HIS A 277 -44.00 22.29 6.13
CA HIS A 277 -44.66 21.60 7.21
C HIS A 277 -43.67 20.95 8.18
N LEU A 278 -43.87 21.18 9.50
CA LEU A 278 -43.08 20.52 10.54
C LEU A 278 -43.58 19.08 10.73
N VAL A 279 -42.86 18.14 10.17
CA VAL A 279 -43.18 16.71 10.24
C VAL A 279 -42.22 16.01 11.20
N LYS A 280 -42.80 15.20 12.11
CA LYS A 280 -42.02 14.36 13.00
C LYS A 280 -41.40 13.22 12.17
N VAL A 281 -40.07 13.27 11.95
CA VAL A 281 -39.35 12.28 11.17
C VAL A 281 -39.12 11.04 12.02
N PRO A 282 -39.49 9.83 11.56
CA PRO A 282 -39.13 8.61 12.25
C PRO A 282 -37.61 8.50 12.32
N GLY A 283 -37.10 8.19 13.50
CA GLY A 283 -35.65 8.07 13.71
C GLY A 283 -35.06 7.00 12.81
N GLN A 284 -34.16 7.40 11.90
CA GLN A 284 -33.39 6.45 11.13
C GLN A 284 -32.29 5.85 12.01
N LYS A 285 -32.17 4.53 12.01
CA LYS A 285 -31.04 3.85 12.64
C LYS A 285 -29.96 3.65 11.58
N LEU A 286 -28.86 4.38 11.70
CA LEU A 286 -27.65 4.15 10.89
C LEU A 286 -26.68 3.33 11.73
N LEU A 287 -26.78 2.02 11.62
CA LEU A 287 -25.95 1.04 12.34
C LEU A 287 -25.19 0.20 11.30
N GLY A 288 -24.04 -0.32 11.70
CA GLY A 288 -23.32 -1.30 10.90
C GLY A 288 -22.11 -0.74 10.15
N VAL A 289 -21.35 -1.65 9.59
CA VAL A 289 -20.13 -1.33 8.82
C VAL A 289 -20.52 -1.07 7.36
N PRO A 290 -20.00 -0.02 6.70
CA PRO A 290 -20.25 0.22 5.28
C PRO A 290 -19.83 -0.98 4.41
N TRP A 291 -20.64 -1.34 3.41
CA TRP A 291 -20.33 -2.43 2.46
C TRP A 291 -18.98 -2.28 1.76
N VAL A 292 -18.53 -1.04 1.59
CA VAL A 292 -17.26 -0.73 0.97
C VAL A 292 -16.06 -1.31 1.73
N VAL A 293 -16.18 -1.50 3.05
CA VAL A 293 -15.14 -2.15 3.88
C VAL A 293 -14.96 -3.61 3.47
N LEU A 294 -16.06 -4.33 3.23
CA LEU A 294 -16.00 -5.71 2.74
C LEU A 294 -15.30 -5.78 1.38
N LEU A 295 -15.61 -4.86 0.47
CA LEU A 295 -14.97 -4.77 -0.84
C LEU A 295 -13.46 -4.56 -0.71
N ILE A 296 -13.02 -3.62 0.15
CA ILE A 296 -11.60 -3.38 0.41
C ILE A 296 -10.91 -4.65 0.94
N VAL A 297 -11.54 -5.34 1.90
CA VAL A 297 -11.00 -6.58 2.49
C VAL A 297 -10.87 -7.68 1.44
N LEU A 298 -11.88 -7.86 0.60
CA LEU A 298 -11.85 -8.86 -0.48
C LEU A 298 -10.78 -8.54 -1.53
N LEU A 299 -10.67 -7.27 -1.93
CA LEU A 299 -9.62 -6.83 -2.86
C LEU A 299 -8.23 -7.03 -2.26
N PHE A 300 -8.02 -6.62 -1.01
CA PHE A 300 -6.75 -6.80 -0.34
C PHE A 300 -6.36 -8.28 -0.22
N GLY A 301 -7.30 -9.14 0.16
CA GLY A 301 -7.10 -10.58 0.22
C GLY A 301 -6.77 -11.18 -1.16
N GLY A 302 -7.54 -10.80 -2.18
CA GLY A 302 -7.32 -11.25 -3.56
C GLY A 302 -5.96 -10.80 -4.11
N LEU A 303 -5.61 -9.54 -3.95
CA LEU A 303 -4.31 -9.01 -4.40
C LEU A 303 -3.13 -9.63 -3.62
N THR A 304 -3.29 -9.86 -2.33
CA THR A 304 -2.26 -10.56 -1.52
C THR A 304 -2.07 -11.99 -2.01
N PHE A 305 -3.13 -12.67 -2.41
CA PHE A 305 -3.06 -14.03 -2.97
C PHE A 305 -2.40 -14.04 -4.36
N LEU A 306 -2.63 -13.01 -5.18
CA LEU A 306 -2.02 -12.84 -6.50
C LEU A 306 -0.56 -12.38 -6.43
N SER A 307 -0.14 -11.77 -5.32
CA SER A 307 1.25 -11.39 -5.12
C SER A 307 2.12 -12.64 -5.01
N PRO A 308 3.26 -12.74 -5.76
CA PRO A 308 4.18 -13.84 -5.59
C PRO A 308 4.62 -13.90 -4.13
N ALA A 309 4.58 -15.11 -3.55
CA ALA A 309 4.98 -15.32 -2.15
C ALA A 309 6.38 -14.71 -1.93
N PRO A 310 6.60 -13.93 -0.85
CA PRO A 310 7.92 -13.44 -0.51
C PRO A 310 8.79 -14.65 -0.16
N GLY A 311 9.63 -15.11 -1.09
CA GLY A 311 10.46 -16.29 -0.92
C GLY A 311 10.88 -16.99 -2.21
N THR A 312 10.37 -16.61 -3.37
CA THR A 312 10.99 -16.98 -4.63
C THR A 312 12.04 -15.93 -4.98
N ASP A 313 13.19 -16.04 -4.31
CA ASP A 313 14.37 -15.26 -4.63
C ASP A 313 14.72 -15.46 -6.10
N VAL A 314 14.40 -14.48 -6.93
CA VAL A 314 14.88 -14.36 -8.31
C VAL A 314 16.37 -14.00 -8.32
N THR A 315 17.03 -13.96 -7.18
CA THR A 315 18.43 -13.60 -7.04
C THR A 315 19.31 -14.74 -6.52
N SER A 316 19.06 -15.98 -6.96
CA SER A 316 20.10 -17.00 -6.89
C SER A 316 20.88 -17.11 -8.20
N THR A 317 21.19 -15.99 -8.82
CA THR A 317 22.36 -15.96 -9.69
C THR A 317 23.55 -15.81 -8.75
N PRO A 318 24.39 -16.87 -8.57
CA PRO A 318 25.59 -16.72 -7.78
C PRO A 318 26.40 -15.58 -8.42
N PRO A 319 27.04 -14.72 -7.61
CA PRO A 319 27.88 -13.67 -8.16
C PRO A 319 28.84 -14.33 -9.12
N ALA A 320 28.86 -13.87 -10.38
CA ALA A 320 29.76 -14.40 -11.40
C ALA A 320 31.15 -14.47 -10.78
N ALA A 321 31.67 -15.70 -10.70
CA ALA A 321 32.99 -15.93 -10.16
C ALA A 321 33.94 -15.00 -10.90
N THR A 322 34.52 -14.05 -10.17
CA THR A 322 35.56 -13.17 -10.71
C THR A 322 36.62 -14.07 -11.38
N PRO A 323 36.91 -13.88 -12.65
CA PRO A 323 37.91 -14.69 -13.31
C PRO A 323 39.20 -14.53 -12.52
N ARG A 324 39.71 -15.64 -11.96
CA ARG A 324 41.06 -15.70 -11.38
C ARG A 324 41.99 -15.13 -12.43
N ARG A 325 42.59 -14.00 -12.17
CA ARG A 325 43.71 -13.49 -12.92
C ARG A 325 44.81 -14.58 -12.87
N HIS A 326 44.91 -15.37 -13.94
CA HIS A 326 46.09 -16.20 -14.15
C HIS A 326 47.31 -15.29 -14.11
N GLY A 327 48.22 -15.59 -13.18
CA GLY A 327 49.45 -14.83 -13.04
C GLY A 327 50.20 -14.79 -14.35
N VAL A 328 50.53 -13.58 -14.78
CA VAL A 328 51.42 -13.35 -15.90
C VAL A 328 52.77 -14.00 -15.55
N PRO A 329 53.31 -14.94 -16.35
CA PRO A 329 54.60 -15.48 -16.08
C PRO A 329 55.67 -14.39 -16.28
N ALA A 330 56.53 -14.22 -15.28
CA ALA A 330 57.60 -13.27 -15.31
C ALA A 330 58.49 -13.56 -16.53
N SER A 331 58.59 -12.62 -17.49
CA SER A 331 59.52 -12.68 -18.60
C SER A 331 60.95 -12.62 -18.05
N ARG A 332 61.71 -13.71 -18.25
CA ARG A 332 63.18 -13.72 -18.08
C ARG A 332 63.79 -12.71 -19.03
N SER A 333 64.36 -11.66 -18.50
CA SER A 333 65.25 -10.80 -19.24
C SER A 333 66.60 -11.52 -19.33
N THR A 334 66.91 -12.05 -20.51
CA THR A 334 68.28 -12.50 -20.89
C THR A 334 69.15 -11.26 -21.07
N GLY A 335 70.08 -11.12 -20.17
CA GLY A 335 71.14 -10.16 -20.33
C GLY A 335 72.08 -10.55 -21.48
N SER A 336 72.26 -9.68 -22.44
CA SER A 336 73.39 -9.75 -23.38
C SER A 336 74.37 -8.65 -23.00
N GLY A 337 75.53 -9.07 -22.59
CA GLY A 337 76.66 -8.16 -22.44
C GLY A 337 77.21 -7.75 -23.78
N SER A 338 77.68 -6.54 -23.87
CA SER A 338 78.74 -6.19 -24.85
C SER A 338 79.72 -5.22 -24.20
N ARG A 339 80.97 -5.64 -24.30
CA ARG A 339 82.19 -4.93 -23.95
C ARG A 339 82.46 -3.78 -24.95
N SER A 340 83.41 -2.97 -24.51
CA SER A 340 84.37 -2.09 -25.17
C SER A 340 83.99 -0.59 -25.08
N SER A 341 84.82 0.27 -24.73
CA SER A 341 86.28 0.49 -24.67
C SER A 341 86.55 1.53 -23.59
#